data_14861bb0573954c65300cebda81fd874
#
_entry.id   14861bb0573954c65300cebda81fd874
#
_cell.length_a   1.000
_cell.length_b   1.000
_cell.length_c   1.000
_cell.angle_alpha   90.00
_cell.angle_beta   90.00
_cell.angle_gamma   90.00
#
_symmetry.space_group_name_H-M   'P 1'
#
loop_
_entity.id
_entity.type
_entity.pdbx_description
1 polymer ?
#
loop_
_entity_poly.entity_id
_entity_poly.type
_entity_poly.pdbx_seq_one_letter_code
_entity_poly.pdbx_strand_id
1 'polypeptide(L)'
;MNVDFFEDDKIELIEAEFGIKGSILAVKLLCKIYKEGYFYKWGEDECLLFSKKAGAEFVPGFVKEVVNGLVRRCFFDKGCFDSFGILTSSGIQRRYFEAAKRRKRIDVNPDFLLIDVSDFKNVYINGKNVCINNENVNIQGQSKVKYSKEKESKEIPPLSPTGGSGGGSFFNLSRNDPPPSDGVKRNYEALTRELTNFKLSPDEFNTICELSNYGEIGNPVWKLLQRIRDSREGKYKIDHPGRFLISRLKNND
;
A
#
# COMPACT_ATOMS: atom_id res chain seq x y z
N MET A 1 5.32 -19.35 -11.57
CA MET A 1 4.36 -18.61 -12.41
C MET A 1 3.23 -19.57 -12.69
N ASN A 2 1.96 -19.15 -12.59
CA ASN A 2 0.83 -20.01 -12.93
C ASN A 2 0.81 -20.26 -14.43
N VAL A 3 0.29 -21.41 -14.84
CA VAL A 3 0.07 -21.72 -16.26
C VAL A 3 -0.93 -20.76 -16.90
N ASP A 4 -1.90 -20.27 -16.10
CA ASP A 4 -3.00 -19.38 -16.48
C ASP A 4 -2.59 -17.88 -16.44
N PHE A 5 -1.29 -17.58 -16.47
CA PHE A 5 -0.80 -16.20 -16.35
C PHE A 5 -1.34 -15.27 -17.43
N PHE A 6 -1.42 -15.76 -18.66
CA PHE A 6 -1.92 -14.98 -19.81
C PHE A 6 -3.45 -14.92 -19.88
N GLU A 7 -4.16 -15.77 -19.11
CA GLU A 7 -5.61 -15.78 -18.97
C GLU A 7 -6.09 -14.95 -17.77
N ASP A 8 -5.17 -14.29 -17.04
CA ASP A 8 -5.51 -13.35 -15.96
C ASP A 8 -6.07 -12.07 -16.58
N ASP A 9 -7.31 -11.69 -16.24
CA ASP A 9 -8.01 -10.50 -16.76
C ASP A 9 -7.14 -9.24 -16.72
N LYS A 10 -6.28 -9.10 -15.71
CA LYS A 10 -5.39 -7.95 -15.57
C LYS A 10 -4.31 -7.95 -16.63
N ILE A 11 -3.80 -9.12 -17.00
CA ILE A 11 -2.78 -9.28 -18.04
C ILE A 11 -3.40 -9.14 -19.41
N GLU A 12 -4.60 -9.69 -19.64
CA GLU A 12 -5.35 -9.48 -20.88
C GLU A 12 -5.62 -7.99 -21.13
N LEU A 13 -5.99 -7.24 -20.08
CA LEU A 13 -6.19 -5.79 -20.17
C LEU A 13 -4.88 -5.03 -20.45
N ILE A 14 -3.75 -5.50 -19.91
CA ILE A 14 -2.42 -4.94 -20.23
C ILE A 14 -2.06 -5.24 -21.68
N GLU A 15 -2.35 -6.44 -22.16
CA GLU A 15 -2.08 -6.81 -23.54
C GLU A 15 -2.99 -6.05 -24.52
N ALA A 16 -4.24 -5.82 -24.18
CA ALA A 16 -5.15 -5.00 -24.97
C ALA A 16 -4.68 -3.53 -25.09
N GLU A 17 -4.06 -2.96 -24.02
CA GLU A 17 -3.60 -1.57 -24.00
C GLU A 17 -2.20 -1.37 -24.60
N PHE A 18 -1.27 -2.31 -24.33
CA PHE A 18 0.15 -2.17 -24.65
C PHE A 18 0.66 -3.21 -25.66
N GLY A 19 -0.23 -4.06 -26.15
CA GLY A 19 0.11 -5.19 -27.00
C GLY A 19 0.87 -6.29 -26.22
N ILE A 20 1.26 -7.35 -26.93
CA ILE A 20 1.99 -8.48 -26.38
C ILE A 20 3.29 -8.08 -25.67
N LYS A 21 3.90 -6.94 -26.03
CA LYS A 21 5.07 -6.41 -25.33
C LYS A 21 4.75 -6.05 -23.88
N GLY A 22 3.52 -5.64 -23.57
CA GLY A 22 3.07 -5.32 -22.21
C GLY A 22 3.04 -6.57 -21.32
N SER A 23 2.44 -7.66 -21.80
CA SER A 23 2.37 -8.94 -21.07
C SER A 23 3.75 -9.58 -20.90
N ILE A 24 4.61 -9.54 -21.94
CA ILE A 24 6.00 -9.99 -21.84
C ILE A 24 6.78 -9.17 -20.80
N LEU A 25 6.58 -7.85 -20.75
CA LEU A 25 7.23 -6.99 -19.77
C LEU A 25 6.80 -7.35 -18.33
N ALA A 26 5.51 -7.66 -18.12
CA ALA A 26 5.01 -8.13 -16.83
C ALA A 26 5.70 -9.43 -16.39
N VAL A 27 5.90 -10.38 -17.29
CA VAL A 27 6.67 -11.62 -17.02
C VAL A 27 8.11 -11.29 -16.61
N LYS A 28 8.78 -10.42 -17.36
CA LYS A 28 10.17 -10.02 -17.06
C LYS A 28 10.27 -9.33 -15.69
N LEU A 29 9.28 -8.51 -15.33
CA LEU A 29 9.19 -7.89 -13.99
C LEU A 29 9.01 -8.94 -12.91
N LEU A 30 8.12 -9.91 -13.08
CA LEU A 30 7.96 -11.01 -12.13
C LEU A 30 9.26 -11.81 -11.94
N CYS A 31 9.95 -12.14 -13.04
CA CYS A 31 11.25 -12.79 -12.96
C CYS A 31 12.26 -11.97 -12.15
N LYS A 32 12.27 -10.64 -12.35
CA LYS A 32 13.14 -9.74 -11.60
C LYS A 32 12.76 -9.71 -10.12
N ILE A 33 11.46 -9.59 -9.80
CA ILE A 33 10.97 -9.58 -8.42
C ILE A 33 11.36 -10.87 -7.69
N TYR A 34 11.06 -12.04 -8.28
CA TYR A 34 11.37 -13.33 -7.64
C TYR A 34 12.87 -13.60 -7.50
N LYS A 35 13.71 -13.00 -8.35
CA LYS A 35 15.16 -13.06 -8.20
C LYS A 35 15.63 -12.24 -6.99
N GLU A 36 15.05 -11.07 -6.74
CA GLU A 36 15.39 -10.20 -5.61
C GLU A 36 14.72 -10.67 -4.29
N GLY A 37 13.53 -11.28 -4.40
CA GLY A 37 12.79 -11.75 -3.24
C GLY A 37 11.27 -11.72 -3.45
N TYR A 38 10.55 -11.10 -2.55
CA TYR A 38 9.09 -10.95 -2.60
C TYR A 38 8.64 -9.54 -2.99
N PHE A 39 9.57 -8.62 -3.23
CA PHE A 39 9.35 -7.28 -3.75
C PHE A 39 10.56 -6.81 -4.57
N TYR A 40 10.36 -5.77 -5.37
CA TYR A 40 11.44 -5.11 -6.09
C TYR A 40 11.28 -3.60 -5.95
N LYS A 41 12.35 -2.90 -5.53
CA LYS A 41 12.37 -1.44 -5.46
C LYS A 41 12.22 -0.87 -6.87
N TRP A 42 11.36 0.15 -7.01
CA TRP A 42 11.05 0.77 -8.28
C TRP A 42 11.14 2.27 -8.21
N GLY A 43 12.01 2.84 -9.02
CA GLY A 43 12.22 4.26 -9.19
C GLY A 43 12.65 4.55 -10.62
N GLU A 44 13.09 5.76 -10.88
CA GLU A 44 13.53 6.18 -12.22
C GLU A 44 14.80 5.42 -12.65
N ASP A 45 15.75 5.27 -11.76
CA ASP A 45 16.99 4.55 -12.02
C ASP A 45 16.73 3.06 -12.26
N GLU A 46 15.88 2.43 -11.45
CA GLU A 46 15.50 1.03 -11.63
C GLU A 46 14.76 0.82 -12.96
N CYS A 47 13.89 1.75 -13.33
CA CYS A 47 13.20 1.73 -14.61
C CYS A 47 14.19 1.78 -15.79
N LEU A 48 15.16 2.69 -15.73
CA LEU A 48 16.18 2.82 -16.77
C LEU A 48 17.07 1.58 -16.88
N LEU A 49 17.53 1.06 -15.74
CA LEU A 49 18.36 -0.15 -15.69
C LEU A 49 17.59 -1.39 -16.15
N PHE A 50 16.32 -1.49 -15.76
CA PHE A 50 15.45 -2.59 -16.17
C PHE A 50 15.17 -2.54 -17.67
N SER A 51 14.84 -1.38 -18.23
CA SER A 51 14.62 -1.14 -19.64
C SER A 51 15.82 -1.63 -20.47
N LYS A 52 17.03 -1.21 -20.11
CA LYS A 52 18.27 -1.66 -20.77
C LYS A 52 18.43 -3.19 -20.77
N LYS A 53 18.07 -3.85 -19.66
CA LYS A 53 18.18 -5.32 -19.51
C LYS A 53 17.03 -6.07 -20.19
N ALA A 54 15.86 -5.44 -20.29
CA ALA A 54 14.70 -6.04 -20.92
C ALA A 54 14.86 -6.22 -22.43
N GLY A 55 15.65 -5.35 -23.07
CA GLY A 55 15.96 -5.39 -24.49
C GLY A 55 15.70 -4.04 -25.17
N ALA A 56 16.30 -3.81 -26.33
CA ALA A 56 16.24 -2.55 -27.05
C ALA A 56 14.81 -2.08 -27.40
N GLU A 57 13.87 -3.01 -27.43
CA GLU A 57 12.46 -2.73 -27.73
C GLU A 57 11.69 -2.10 -26.54
N PHE A 58 12.25 -2.18 -25.32
CA PHE A 58 11.62 -1.69 -24.10
C PHE A 58 12.23 -0.36 -23.67
N VAL A 59 11.84 0.72 -24.35
CA VAL A 59 12.28 2.07 -23.98
C VAL A 59 11.74 2.47 -22.58
N PRO A 60 12.47 3.29 -21.81
CA PRO A 60 12.07 3.63 -20.42
C PRO A 60 10.66 4.20 -20.29
N GLY A 61 10.24 5.05 -21.25
CA GLY A 61 8.88 5.60 -21.27
C GLY A 61 7.81 4.51 -21.36
N PHE A 62 7.96 3.56 -22.28
CA PHE A 62 7.05 2.43 -22.40
C PHE A 62 7.02 1.57 -21.14
N VAL A 63 8.19 1.27 -20.56
CA VAL A 63 8.29 0.50 -19.32
C VAL A 63 7.54 1.19 -18.18
N LYS A 64 7.69 2.51 -18.04
CA LYS A 64 7.00 3.32 -17.03
C LYS A 64 5.48 3.27 -17.20
N GLU A 65 5.00 3.40 -18.44
CA GLU A 65 3.56 3.33 -18.76
C GLU A 65 2.97 1.94 -18.44
N VAL A 66 3.64 0.87 -18.83
CA VAL A 66 3.19 -0.51 -18.52
C VAL A 66 3.17 -0.75 -17.01
N VAL A 67 4.19 -0.32 -16.27
CA VAL A 67 4.20 -0.45 -14.80
C VAL A 67 3.04 0.32 -14.17
N ASN A 68 2.79 1.56 -14.60
CA ASN A 68 1.64 2.33 -14.13
C ASN A 68 0.31 1.63 -14.48
N GLY A 69 0.22 1.02 -15.65
CA GLY A 69 -0.92 0.19 -16.06
C GLY A 69 -1.12 -1.01 -15.13
N LEU A 70 -0.06 -1.74 -14.81
CA LEU A 70 -0.09 -2.88 -13.89
C LEU A 70 -0.50 -2.48 -12.46
N VAL A 71 -0.03 -1.32 -11.96
CA VAL A 71 -0.44 -0.78 -10.67
C VAL A 71 -1.91 -0.36 -10.69
N ARG A 72 -2.35 0.35 -11.74
CA ARG A 72 -3.74 0.79 -11.92
C ARG A 72 -4.73 -0.39 -11.93
N ARG A 73 -4.33 -1.53 -12.50
CA ARG A 73 -5.14 -2.76 -12.55
C ARG A 73 -4.95 -3.68 -11.36
N CYS A 74 -4.30 -3.20 -10.29
CA CYS A 74 -4.06 -3.97 -9.07
C CYS A 74 -3.33 -5.31 -9.32
N PHE A 75 -2.48 -5.38 -10.35
CA PHE A 75 -1.53 -6.47 -10.52
C PHE A 75 -0.39 -6.35 -9.51
N PHE A 76 0.10 -5.13 -9.31
CA PHE A 76 0.92 -4.74 -8.18
C PHE A 76 0.08 -3.96 -7.16
N ASP A 77 0.43 -4.08 -5.90
CA ASP A 77 -0.24 -3.36 -4.81
C ASP A 77 0.05 -1.86 -4.92
N LYS A 78 -1.03 -1.09 -5.01
CA LYS A 78 -0.94 0.36 -5.17
C LYS A 78 -0.39 1.03 -3.90
N GLY A 79 -0.80 0.55 -2.73
CA GLY A 79 -0.34 1.10 -1.44
C GLY A 79 1.17 0.95 -1.27
N CYS A 80 1.71 -0.23 -1.56
CA CYS A 80 3.16 -0.48 -1.54
C CYS A 80 3.91 0.34 -2.60
N PHE A 81 3.32 0.48 -3.79
CA PHE A 81 3.93 1.29 -4.85
C PHE A 81 3.97 2.78 -4.49
N ASP A 82 2.84 3.33 -4.04
CA ASP A 82 2.73 4.76 -3.71
C ASP A 82 3.52 5.15 -2.44
N SER A 83 3.58 4.25 -1.44
CA SER A 83 4.19 4.57 -0.14
C SER A 83 5.69 4.29 -0.10
N PHE A 84 6.14 3.24 -0.77
CA PHE A 84 7.51 2.74 -0.67
C PHE A 84 8.26 2.68 -2.00
N GLY A 85 7.59 2.95 -3.12
CA GLY A 85 8.19 2.80 -4.45
C GLY A 85 8.61 1.35 -4.73
N ILE A 86 7.78 0.37 -4.39
CA ILE A 86 8.08 -1.05 -4.60
C ILE A 86 7.00 -1.75 -5.42
N LEU A 87 7.43 -2.73 -6.21
CA LEU A 87 6.57 -3.63 -6.96
C LEU A 87 6.43 -4.94 -6.18
N THR A 88 5.23 -5.20 -5.67
CA THR A 88 4.83 -6.43 -4.98
C THR A 88 3.32 -6.61 -5.06
N SER A 89 2.81 -7.75 -4.66
CA SER A 89 1.39 -8.00 -4.39
C SER A 89 1.23 -9.21 -3.48
N SER A 90 0.06 -9.38 -2.86
CA SER A 90 -0.23 -10.53 -2.00
C SER A 90 -0.03 -11.87 -2.74
N GLY A 91 -0.38 -11.94 -4.03
CA GLY A 91 -0.16 -13.12 -4.86
C GLY A 91 1.33 -13.42 -5.11
N ILE A 92 2.15 -12.37 -5.34
CA ILE A 92 3.61 -12.50 -5.48
C ILE A 92 4.22 -13.01 -4.19
N GLN A 93 3.85 -12.41 -3.06
CA GLN A 93 4.37 -12.78 -1.75
C GLN A 93 4.02 -14.22 -1.37
N ARG A 94 2.76 -14.62 -1.55
CA ARG A 94 2.33 -16.00 -1.27
C ARG A 94 3.15 -17.02 -2.05
N ARG A 95 3.31 -16.81 -3.36
CA ARG A 95 4.11 -17.71 -4.21
C ARG A 95 5.58 -17.73 -3.81
N TYR A 96 6.15 -16.58 -3.46
CA TYR A 96 7.53 -16.51 -3.01
C TYR A 96 7.76 -17.28 -1.72
N PHE A 97 6.94 -17.06 -0.70
CA PHE A 97 7.09 -17.75 0.59
C PHE A 97 6.85 -19.25 0.46
N GLU A 98 5.87 -19.67 -0.36
CA GLU A 98 5.67 -21.09 -0.68
C GLU A 98 6.92 -21.72 -1.31
N ALA A 99 7.48 -21.08 -2.33
CA ALA A 99 8.69 -21.57 -2.99
C ALA A 99 9.91 -21.54 -2.07
N ALA A 100 9.95 -20.59 -1.15
CA ALA A 100 11.08 -20.38 -0.24
C ALA A 100 10.97 -21.15 1.09
N LYS A 101 9.94 -21.98 1.30
CA LYS A 101 9.74 -22.79 2.53
C LYS A 101 10.96 -23.59 2.96
N ARG A 102 11.78 -24.03 2.00
CA ARG A 102 13.00 -24.82 2.27
C ARG A 102 14.23 -23.99 2.64
N ARG A 103 14.14 -22.65 2.55
CA ARG A 103 15.25 -21.78 2.97
C ARG A 103 15.37 -21.78 4.48
N LYS A 104 16.60 -21.65 5.00
CA LYS A 104 16.86 -21.65 6.44
C LYS A 104 16.25 -20.41 7.12
N ARG A 105 16.26 -19.27 6.44
CA ARG A 105 15.81 -17.99 6.98
C ARG A 105 15.38 -17.04 5.88
N ILE A 106 14.29 -16.32 6.10
CA ILE A 106 13.80 -15.23 5.26
C ILE A 106 13.53 -14.05 6.17
N ASP A 107 14.32 -13.00 6.04
CA ASP A 107 14.10 -11.75 6.75
C ASP A 107 13.09 -10.89 5.98
N VAL A 108 12.05 -10.46 6.66
CA VAL A 108 10.92 -9.75 6.08
C VAL A 108 10.76 -8.39 6.73
N ASN A 109 10.49 -7.38 5.90
CA ASN A 109 10.06 -6.08 6.38
C ASN A 109 8.52 -6.10 6.55
N PRO A 110 7.99 -5.86 7.76
CA PRO A 110 6.57 -5.85 8.02
C PRO A 110 5.80 -4.80 7.21
N ASP A 111 6.46 -3.67 6.85
CA ASP A 111 5.83 -2.59 6.09
C ASP A 111 5.45 -2.99 4.66
N PHE A 112 6.15 -3.97 4.10
CA PHE A 112 5.92 -4.48 2.75
C PHE A 112 5.05 -5.73 2.72
N LEU A 113 4.71 -6.26 3.91
CA LEU A 113 4.01 -7.52 4.04
C LEU A 113 2.51 -7.32 3.82
N LEU A 114 1.96 -8.06 2.86
CA LEU A 114 0.56 -8.01 2.44
C LEU A 114 -0.21 -9.29 2.79
N ILE A 115 0.47 -10.28 3.37
CA ILE A 115 -0.13 -11.56 3.74
C ILE A 115 0.27 -11.95 5.16
N ASP A 116 -0.53 -12.79 5.79
CA ASP A 116 -0.13 -13.46 7.02
C ASP A 116 0.96 -14.48 6.71
N VAL A 117 2.03 -14.43 7.48
CA VAL A 117 3.20 -15.31 7.35
C VAL A 117 3.40 -16.21 8.57
N SER A 118 2.42 -16.31 9.47
CA SER A 118 2.45 -17.13 10.67
C SER A 118 2.67 -18.64 10.37
N ASP A 119 2.21 -19.10 9.21
CA ASP A 119 2.38 -20.50 8.76
C ASP A 119 3.79 -20.81 8.22
N PHE A 120 4.64 -19.79 8.05
CA PHE A 120 5.98 -19.95 7.49
C PHE A 120 7.05 -19.94 8.59
N LYS A 121 7.47 -21.12 9.05
CA LYS A 121 8.42 -21.32 10.16
C LYS A 121 9.81 -20.67 9.97
N ASN A 122 10.15 -20.31 8.75
CA ASN A 122 11.46 -19.74 8.38
C ASN A 122 11.43 -18.23 8.15
N VAL A 123 10.30 -17.56 8.48
CA VAL A 123 10.15 -16.12 8.33
C VAL A 123 10.52 -15.40 9.63
N TYR A 124 11.30 -14.33 9.50
CA TYR A 124 11.79 -13.50 10.59
C TYR A 124 11.42 -12.04 10.34
N ILE A 125 10.74 -11.43 11.31
CA ILE A 125 10.40 -10.01 11.33
C ILE A 125 11.27 -9.35 12.40
N ASN A 126 12.05 -8.34 12.03
CA ASN A 126 12.97 -7.64 12.96
C ASN A 126 13.86 -8.61 13.77
N GLY A 127 14.34 -9.66 13.11
CA GLY A 127 15.21 -10.67 13.72
C GLY A 127 14.49 -11.69 14.61
N LYS A 128 13.17 -11.57 14.82
CA LYS A 128 12.36 -12.50 15.61
C LYS A 128 11.60 -13.45 14.69
N ASN A 129 11.59 -14.74 15.00
CA ASN A 129 10.82 -15.73 14.26
C ASN A 129 9.32 -15.53 14.53
N VAL A 130 8.51 -15.45 13.46
CA VAL A 130 7.08 -15.21 13.56
C VAL A 130 6.33 -16.36 14.26
N CYS A 131 6.73 -17.61 14.01
CA CYS A 131 6.09 -18.79 14.59
C CYS A 131 6.33 -18.95 16.11
N ILE A 132 7.46 -18.47 16.61
CA ILE A 132 7.80 -18.63 18.06
C ILE A 132 6.97 -17.68 18.94
N ASN A 133 6.48 -16.58 18.39
CA ASN A 133 5.68 -15.61 19.13
C ASN A 133 4.20 -16.03 19.30
N ASN A 134 3.73 -17.03 18.55
CA ASN A 134 2.33 -17.51 18.66
C ASN A 134 2.11 -18.57 19.75
N GLU A 135 3.16 -19.08 20.39
CA GLU A 135 3.00 -20.09 21.45
C GLU A 135 2.74 -19.52 22.86
N ASN A 136 2.74 -18.18 23.03
CA ASN A 136 2.59 -17.55 24.35
C ASN A 136 1.54 -16.44 24.43
N VAL A 137 0.49 -16.46 23.61
CA VAL A 137 -0.68 -15.61 23.86
C VAL A 137 -1.95 -16.44 23.76
N ASN A 138 -2.29 -17.02 24.90
CA ASN A 138 -3.60 -17.57 25.15
C ASN A 138 -4.57 -16.39 25.34
N ILE A 139 -5.23 -15.94 24.29
CA ILE A 139 -6.35 -15.02 24.38
C ILE A 139 -7.57 -15.75 23.85
N GLN A 140 -8.40 -16.18 24.79
CA GLN A 140 -9.79 -16.53 24.55
C GLN A 140 -10.51 -15.34 23.93
N GLY A 141 -11.21 -15.58 22.82
CA GLY A 141 -12.09 -14.59 22.23
C GLY A 141 -12.55 -15.04 20.84
N GLN A 142 -13.57 -15.91 20.85
CA GLN A 142 -14.31 -16.34 19.66
C GLN A 142 -14.90 -15.14 18.93
N SER A 143 -14.78 -15.10 17.61
CA SER A 143 -15.92 -14.80 16.75
C SER A 143 -15.64 -15.28 15.34
N LYS A 144 -16.23 -16.43 15.01
CA LYS A 144 -16.48 -16.87 13.63
C LYS A 144 -17.54 -15.95 13.03
N VAL A 145 -17.21 -15.22 11.99
CA VAL A 145 -18.21 -14.64 11.12
C VAL A 145 -18.23 -15.44 9.81
N LYS A 146 -19.33 -16.18 9.65
CA LYS A 146 -19.71 -16.84 8.40
C LYS A 146 -20.11 -15.77 7.37
N TYR A 147 -19.54 -15.85 6.19
CA TYR A 147 -20.08 -15.18 5.01
C TYR A 147 -21.36 -15.89 4.58
N SER A 148 -22.48 -15.21 4.67
CA SER A 148 -23.69 -15.53 3.91
C SER A 148 -23.91 -14.46 2.86
N LYS A 149 -24.04 -14.92 1.60
CA LYS A 149 -24.54 -14.15 0.47
C LYS A 149 -25.99 -13.78 0.73
N GLU A 150 -26.33 -12.52 0.61
CA GLU A 150 -27.66 -12.14 0.13
C GLU A 150 -27.56 -10.90 -0.75
N LYS A 151 -28.18 -11.05 -1.93
CA LYS A 151 -28.51 -9.98 -2.86
C LYS A 151 -29.73 -9.26 -2.31
N GLU A 152 -29.72 -7.94 -2.35
CA GLU A 152 -30.91 -7.22 -2.78
C GLU A 152 -30.60 -5.77 -3.15
N SER A 153 -31.14 -5.42 -4.30
CA SER A 153 -31.23 -4.10 -4.90
C SER A 153 -32.26 -3.25 -4.15
N LYS A 154 -32.01 -1.94 -3.99
CA LYS A 154 -33.00 -0.88 -4.25
C LYS A 154 -32.48 0.53 -4.00
N GLU A 155 -32.56 1.30 -5.06
CA GLU A 155 -33.16 2.64 -5.21
C GLU A 155 -32.47 3.85 -4.57
N ILE A 156 -32.01 4.67 -5.49
CA ILE A 156 -31.60 6.07 -5.34
C ILE A 156 -32.85 6.95 -5.28
N PRO A 157 -32.96 7.91 -4.36
CA PRO A 157 -33.79 9.10 -4.55
C PRO A 157 -32.92 10.32 -4.92
N PRO A 158 -33.53 11.29 -5.63
CA PRO A 158 -32.80 12.26 -6.43
C PRO A 158 -32.39 13.53 -5.70
N LEU A 159 -31.35 14.14 -6.24
CA LEU A 159 -30.89 15.50 -5.99
C LEU A 159 -31.98 16.54 -6.25
N SER A 160 -32.00 17.57 -5.42
CA SER A 160 -32.49 18.89 -5.81
C SER A 160 -31.53 19.99 -5.37
N PRO A 161 -31.40 21.02 -6.20
CA PRO A 161 -30.30 21.97 -6.14
C PRO A 161 -30.68 23.28 -5.45
N THR A 162 -29.74 23.90 -4.80
CA THR A 162 -29.81 25.36 -4.63
C THR A 162 -28.42 25.97 -4.75
N GLY A 163 -28.36 26.89 -5.66
CA GLY A 163 -27.20 27.59 -6.09
C GLY A 163 -26.76 28.70 -5.13
N GLY A 164 -25.58 29.18 -5.36
CA GLY A 164 -24.97 30.33 -4.72
C GLY A 164 -23.63 30.62 -5.34
N SER A 165 -23.64 31.51 -6.28
CA SER A 165 -22.54 32.20 -6.95
C SER A 165 -21.53 32.78 -5.96
N GLY A 166 -20.21 32.69 -6.28
CA GLY A 166 -19.20 33.49 -5.63
C GLY A 166 -17.80 32.98 -6.02
N GLY A 167 -17.22 33.58 -7.04
CA GLY A 167 -15.83 33.37 -7.39
C GLY A 167 -14.87 33.94 -6.36
N GLY A 168 -13.70 33.40 -6.28
CA GLY A 168 -12.59 34.03 -5.61
C GLY A 168 -11.69 33.08 -4.82
N SER A 169 -10.49 33.00 -5.30
CA SER A 169 -9.29 32.66 -4.52
C SER A 169 -9.05 31.20 -4.16
N PHE A 170 -8.36 30.56 -5.05
CA PHE A 170 -7.61 29.31 -4.82
C PHE A 170 -6.39 29.55 -3.92
N PHE A 171 -6.50 29.84 -2.67
CA PHE A 171 -5.40 29.80 -1.69
C PHE A 171 -5.94 30.19 -0.33
N ASN A 172 -6.62 29.24 0.34
CA ASN A 172 -6.70 29.18 1.81
C ASN A 172 -7.55 27.97 2.22
N LEU A 173 -7.08 26.76 1.94
CA LEU A 173 -7.53 25.61 2.73
C LEU A 173 -6.71 25.64 4.01
N SER A 174 -7.31 26.19 5.02
CA SER A 174 -6.73 26.45 6.33
C SER A 174 -6.27 25.15 6.99
N ARG A 175 -4.98 25.11 7.33
CA ARG A 175 -4.38 24.19 8.30
C ARG A 175 -5.02 24.27 9.71
N ASN A 176 -6.18 24.91 9.87
CA ASN A 176 -6.69 25.41 11.15
C ASN A 176 -8.18 25.17 11.38
N ASP A 177 -8.80 24.18 10.74
CA ASP A 177 -10.14 23.82 11.20
C ASP A 177 -10.01 23.10 12.56
N PRO A 178 -10.59 23.68 13.64
CA PRO A 178 -10.48 23.09 14.96
C PRO A 178 -11.21 21.74 14.99
N PRO A 179 -10.71 20.77 15.77
CA PRO A 179 -11.36 19.48 15.91
C PRO A 179 -12.78 19.64 16.43
N PRO A 180 -13.73 18.74 16.05
CA PRO A 180 -15.10 18.77 16.52
C PRO A 180 -15.19 18.75 18.06
N SER A 181 -16.12 19.54 18.62
CA SER A 181 -16.36 19.59 20.06
C SER A 181 -17.40 18.53 20.46
N ASP A 182 -17.03 17.26 20.39
CA ASP A 182 -17.90 16.08 20.63
C ASP A 182 -17.51 15.25 21.85
N GLY A 183 -16.63 15.79 22.72
CA GLY A 183 -16.18 15.10 23.93
C GLY A 183 -15.14 14.01 23.74
N VAL A 184 -14.73 13.71 22.50
CA VAL A 184 -13.68 12.72 22.21
C VAL A 184 -12.32 13.30 22.60
N LYS A 185 -11.51 12.49 23.31
CA LYS A 185 -10.15 12.91 23.70
C LYS A 185 -9.21 12.84 22.49
N ARG A 186 -8.72 14.00 22.07
CA ARG A 186 -7.82 14.18 20.93
C ARG A 186 -6.53 14.87 21.34
N ASN A 187 -5.45 14.58 20.63
CA ASN A 187 -4.21 15.33 20.73
C ASN A 187 -3.86 15.96 19.37
N TYR A 188 -4.73 16.90 18.95
CA TYR A 188 -4.63 17.56 17.64
C TYR A 188 -3.33 18.34 17.48
N GLU A 189 -2.88 19.00 18.56
CA GLU A 189 -1.64 19.76 18.55
C GLU A 189 -0.42 18.86 18.30
N ALA A 190 -0.35 17.71 18.97
CA ALA A 190 0.72 16.74 18.73
C ALA A 190 0.65 16.16 17.31
N LEU A 191 -0.55 15.85 16.81
CA LEU A 191 -0.73 15.37 15.43
C LEU A 191 -0.22 16.42 14.44
N THR A 192 -0.66 17.67 14.55
CA THR A 192 -0.26 18.76 13.66
C THR A 192 1.25 18.97 13.66
N ARG A 193 1.87 18.96 14.84
CA ARG A 193 3.32 19.08 14.99
C ARG A 193 4.08 17.94 14.30
N GLU A 194 3.62 16.70 14.43
CA GLU A 194 4.23 15.54 13.75
C GLU A 194 4.05 15.63 12.24
N LEU A 195 2.85 15.97 11.76
CA LEU A 195 2.56 16.09 10.33
C LEU A 195 3.30 17.24 9.66
N THR A 196 3.60 18.32 10.38
CA THR A 196 4.37 19.45 9.87
C THR A 196 5.82 19.06 9.53
N ASN A 197 6.37 18.00 10.17
CA ASN A 197 7.69 17.48 9.86
C ASN A 197 7.75 16.73 8.51
N PHE A 198 6.61 16.50 7.88
CA PHE A 198 6.49 15.86 6.57
C PHE A 198 6.12 16.91 5.51
N LYS A 199 6.62 16.74 4.30
CA LYS A 199 6.22 17.57 3.16
C LYS A 199 4.90 17.08 2.58
N LEU A 200 3.80 17.30 3.32
CA LEU A 200 2.47 16.89 2.91
C LEU A 200 1.81 17.96 2.04
N SER A 201 1.00 17.53 1.07
CA SER A 201 0.06 18.43 0.41
C SER A 201 -1.09 18.82 1.38
N PRO A 202 -1.77 19.95 1.18
CA PRO A 202 -2.92 20.32 2.00
C PRO A 202 -4.01 19.25 2.04
N ASP A 203 -4.25 18.57 0.91
CA ASP A 203 -5.25 17.50 0.80
C ASP A 203 -4.85 16.26 1.61
N GLU A 204 -3.57 15.88 1.56
CA GLU A 204 -3.05 14.78 2.37
C GLU A 204 -3.16 15.08 3.87
N PHE A 205 -2.82 16.31 4.27
CA PHE A 205 -2.92 16.74 5.66
C PHE A 205 -4.36 16.65 6.17
N ASN A 206 -5.32 17.21 5.45
CA ASN A 206 -6.74 17.19 5.81
C ASN A 206 -7.28 15.75 5.86
N THR A 207 -6.98 14.95 4.85
CA THR A 207 -7.39 13.53 4.82
C THR A 207 -6.85 12.74 6.03
N ILE A 208 -5.60 12.98 6.45
CA ILE A 208 -5.04 12.33 7.63
C ILE A 208 -5.72 12.81 8.90
N CYS A 209 -6.01 14.09 9.02
CA CYS A 209 -6.76 14.64 10.16
C CYS A 209 -8.13 13.99 10.28
N GLU A 210 -8.88 13.89 9.19
CA GLU A 210 -10.20 13.24 9.16
C GLU A 210 -10.11 11.75 9.52
N LEU A 211 -9.25 10.98 8.86
CA LEU A 211 -9.10 9.54 9.08
C LEU A 211 -8.59 9.20 10.49
N SER A 212 -7.82 10.09 11.10
CA SER A 212 -7.35 9.95 12.48
C SER A 212 -8.30 10.50 13.53
N ASN A 213 -9.48 10.97 13.10
CA ASN A 213 -10.41 11.72 13.94
C ASN A 213 -9.70 12.86 14.70
N TYR A 214 -8.90 13.65 13.96
CA TYR A 214 -8.10 14.77 14.49
C TYR A 214 -7.12 14.37 15.59
N GLY A 215 -6.53 13.18 15.45
CA GLY A 215 -5.56 12.68 16.42
C GLY A 215 -6.18 12.12 17.69
N GLU A 216 -7.30 11.42 17.57
CA GLU A 216 -7.94 10.71 18.68
C GLU A 216 -6.95 9.82 19.41
N ILE A 217 -7.03 9.85 20.76
CA ILE A 217 -6.16 9.04 21.61
C ILE A 217 -6.54 7.57 21.46
N GLY A 218 -5.58 6.74 21.04
CA GLY A 218 -5.81 5.33 20.72
C GLY A 218 -5.97 5.03 19.23
N ASN A 219 -6.11 6.06 18.38
CA ASN A 219 -6.15 5.88 16.93
C ASN A 219 -4.84 5.27 16.39
N PRO A 220 -4.91 4.38 15.40
CA PRO A 220 -3.73 3.78 14.75
C PRO A 220 -2.69 4.79 14.23
N VAL A 221 -3.10 6.02 13.94
CA VAL A 221 -2.20 7.08 13.44
C VAL A 221 -0.94 7.24 14.30
N TRP A 222 -1.04 7.11 15.62
CA TRP A 222 0.08 7.28 16.54
C TRP A 222 1.14 6.20 16.38
N LYS A 223 0.71 4.94 16.15
CA LYS A 223 1.61 3.83 15.85
C LYS A 223 2.28 3.99 14.50
N LEU A 224 1.53 4.49 13.51
CA LEU A 224 2.04 4.73 12.16
C LEU A 224 3.06 5.88 12.14
N LEU A 225 2.82 6.97 12.89
CA LEU A 225 3.77 8.06 13.04
C LEU A 225 5.07 7.59 13.71
N GLN A 226 4.97 6.74 14.74
CA GLN A 226 6.15 6.12 15.36
C GLN A 226 6.94 5.30 14.33
N ARG A 227 6.25 4.48 13.54
CA ARG A 227 6.88 3.66 12.49
C ARG A 227 7.59 4.50 11.44
N ILE A 228 7.04 5.66 11.05
CA ILE A 228 7.70 6.59 10.12
C ILE A 228 8.99 7.14 10.76
N ARG A 229 8.97 7.50 12.06
CA ARG A 229 10.18 7.96 12.77
C ARG A 229 11.26 6.88 12.78
N ASP A 230 10.89 5.67 13.17
CA ASP A 230 11.82 4.53 13.24
C ASP A 230 12.39 4.18 11.86
N SER A 231 11.63 4.41 10.79
CA SER A 231 12.08 4.16 9.41
C SER A 231 13.14 5.16 8.93
N ARG A 232 13.21 6.36 9.52
CA ARG A 232 14.23 7.36 9.16
C ARG A 232 15.64 6.94 9.56
N GLU A 233 15.76 6.15 10.61
CA GLU A 233 17.02 5.62 11.13
C GLU A 233 17.34 4.23 10.55
N GLY A 234 16.41 3.62 9.81
CA GLY A 234 16.50 2.26 9.31
C GLY A 234 16.93 2.13 7.84
N LYS A 235 17.15 0.89 7.42
CA LYS A 235 17.53 0.50 6.04
C LYS A 235 16.46 0.86 4.99
N TYR A 236 15.21 1.04 5.39
CA TYR A 236 14.06 1.28 4.52
C TYR A 236 13.36 2.57 4.94
N LYS A 237 13.63 3.63 4.20
CA LYS A 237 13.01 4.94 4.42
C LYS A 237 11.64 4.98 3.75
N ILE A 238 10.65 5.54 4.43
CA ILE A 238 9.34 5.84 3.85
C ILE A 238 9.46 7.16 3.08
N ASP A 239 9.43 7.10 1.75
CA ASP A 239 9.66 8.27 0.90
C ASP A 239 8.44 9.19 0.84
N HIS A 240 7.22 8.64 0.97
CA HIS A 240 5.95 9.38 0.91
C HIS A 240 5.09 9.17 2.17
N PRO A 241 5.43 9.82 3.30
CA PRO A 241 4.75 9.63 4.58
C PRO A 241 3.24 9.89 4.54
N GLY A 242 2.80 10.91 3.78
CA GLY A 242 1.38 11.25 3.64
C GLY A 242 0.57 10.10 3.03
N ARG A 243 1.02 9.61 1.89
CA ARG A 243 0.36 8.50 1.20
C ARG A 243 0.38 7.21 2.02
N PHE A 244 1.48 6.96 2.73
CA PHE A 244 1.59 5.83 3.66
C PHE A 244 0.53 5.90 4.76
N LEU A 245 0.41 7.05 5.45
CA LEU A 245 -0.57 7.25 6.52
C LEU A 245 -2.00 7.07 6.00
N ILE A 246 -2.34 7.72 4.88
CA ILE A 246 -3.68 7.63 4.27
C ILE A 246 -4.02 6.18 3.89
N SER A 247 -3.08 5.48 3.26
CA SER A 247 -3.29 4.09 2.85
C SER A 247 -3.56 3.18 4.04
N ARG A 248 -2.79 3.30 5.12
CA ARG A 248 -2.93 2.46 6.32
C ARG A 248 -4.16 2.81 7.15
N LEU A 249 -4.48 4.09 7.28
CA LEU A 249 -5.67 4.54 8.01
C LEU A 249 -6.98 4.15 7.29
N LYS A 250 -7.00 4.12 5.94
CA LYS A 250 -8.17 3.66 5.18
C LYS A 250 -8.40 2.16 5.27
N ASN A 251 -7.35 1.37 5.44
CA ASN A 251 -7.44 -0.09 5.48
C ASN A 251 -7.61 -0.63 6.91
N ASN A 252 -7.77 0.23 7.92
CA ASN A 252 -7.93 -0.14 9.34
C ASN A 252 -6.80 -1.04 9.88
N ASP A 253 -5.59 -0.89 9.37
CA ASP A 253 -4.39 -1.62 9.80
C ASP A 253 -3.49 -0.81 10.76
#